data_272950ad51e0e158880339cd92bddab8
#
_entry.id   272950ad51e0e158880339cd92bddab8
#
_cell.length_a   1.000
_cell.length_b   1.000
_cell.length_c   1.000
_cell.angle_alpha   90.00
_cell.angle_beta   90.00
_cell.angle_gamma   90.00
#
_symmetry.space_group_name_H-M   'P 1'
#
loop_
_entity.id
_entity.type
_entity.pdbx_description
1 polymer ?
#
loop_
_entity_poly.entity_id
_entity_poly.type
_entity_poly.pdbx_seq_one_letter_code
_entity_poly.pdbx_strand_id
1 'polypeptide(L)'
;MPERTIVPGTPSDTPLAQESAPLRERPSKTRRKQASHDLQALGEALLELPDEQVARLGLSESLVDAIAAARRIRAHGARRRQMQLIGKLMRLNDVELARAAVAERQLGHARDSLSLHQAERWRAELIAEDDATTRFATAHPGADLQRLRAIVRNARKDAASVPEQRSGRAYRELFQFIREHESDG
;
A
#
# COMPACT_ATOMS: atom_id res chain seq x y z
N MET A 1 93.59 25.47 -8.47
CA MET A 1 92.64 24.57 -9.08
C MET A 1 92.03 23.71 -8.00
N PRO A 2 90.82 24.03 -7.46
CA PRO A 2 90.14 23.10 -6.58
C PRO A 2 89.00 22.41 -7.35
N GLU A 3 88.92 21.13 -7.13
CA GLU A 3 88.02 20.17 -7.70
C GLU A 3 86.54 20.46 -7.30
N ARG A 4 85.65 20.31 -8.32
CA ARG A 4 84.17 20.35 -8.09
C ARG A 4 83.68 18.99 -7.59
N THR A 5 83.24 18.96 -6.35
CA THR A 5 82.48 17.82 -5.81
C THR A 5 81.06 17.88 -6.29
N ILE A 6 80.62 16.85 -7.03
CA ILE A 6 79.28 16.63 -7.51
C ILE A 6 78.51 15.95 -6.35
N VAL A 7 77.41 16.57 -5.89
CA VAL A 7 76.53 16.01 -4.90
C VAL A 7 75.41 15.26 -5.67
N PRO A 8 75.11 13.98 -5.36
CA PRO A 8 74.02 13.25 -6.04
C PRO A 8 72.66 13.71 -5.50
N GLY A 9 71.72 13.79 -6.43
CA GLY A 9 70.38 14.31 -6.24
C GLY A 9 69.51 13.52 -5.25
N THR A 10 68.68 14.26 -4.58
CA THR A 10 67.58 13.82 -3.74
C THR A 10 66.52 13.04 -4.54
N PRO A 11 65.96 11.94 -4.01
CA PRO A 11 64.87 11.21 -4.64
C PRO A 11 63.58 12.02 -4.55
N SER A 12 62.88 12.00 -5.69
CA SER A 12 61.58 12.61 -5.92
C SER A 12 60.54 12.19 -4.90
N ASP A 13 59.97 13.19 -4.28
CA ASP A 13 58.77 13.10 -3.46
C ASP A 13 57.59 12.76 -4.39
N THR A 14 57.11 11.54 -4.28
CA THR A 14 55.87 11.11 -4.95
C THR A 14 54.71 11.64 -4.15
N PRO A 15 53.85 12.49 -4.71
CA PRO A 15 52.66 12.92 -3.97
C PRO A 15 51.72 11.73 -3.82
N LEU A 16 51.46 11.36 -2.56
CA LEU A 16 50.40 10.44 -2.16
C LEU A 16 49.10 10.91 -2.83
N ALA A 17 48.56 10.10 -3.72
CA ALA A 17 47.26 10.26 -4.29
C ALA A 17 46.24 10.30 -3.11
N GLN A 18 45.75 11.46 -2.79
CA GLN A 18 44.61 11.63 -1.92
C GLN A 18 43.41 11.00 -2.65
N GLU A 19 43.08 9.81 -2.22
CA GLU A 19 41.84 9.11 -2.56
C GLU A 19 40.69 10.01 -2.13
N SER A 20 40.17 10.80 -3.06
CA SER A 20 39.03 11.67 -2.87
C SER A 20 37.82 10.78 -2.62
N ALA A 21 37.41 10.68 -1.35
CA ALA A 21 36.16 10.07 -0.98
C ALA A 21 35.04 10.66 -1.86
N PRO A 22 34.12 9.83 -2.39
CA PRO A 22 33.06 10.32 -3.28
C PRO A 22 32.25 11.37 -2.54
N LEU A 23 32.28 12.60 -3.05
CA LEU A 23 31.44 13.69 -2.61
C LEU A 23 29.98 13.21 -2.69
N ARG A 24 29.36 12.95 -1.53
CA ARG A 24 27.91 12.66 -1.46
C ARG A 24 27.19 13.83 -2.11
N GLU A 25 26.76 13.64 -3.35
CA GLU A 25 26.00 14.64 -4.10
C GLU A 25 24.82 15.11 -3.25
N ARG A 26 24.79 16.41 -2.97
CA ARG A 26 23.65 17.01 -2.25
C ARG A 26 22.39 16.79 -3.09
N PRO A 27 21.33 16.17 -2.57
CA PRO A 27 20.14 15.90 -3.36
C PRO A 27 19.57 17.21 -3.91
N SER A 28 19.18 17.22 -5.19
CA SER A 28 18.60 18.37 -5.88
C SER A 28 17.36 18.89 -5.14
N LYS A 29 16.99 20.16 -5.38
CA LYS A 29 15.75 20.74 -4.79
C LYS A 29 14.52 19.89 -5.11
N THR A 30 14.44 19.32 -6.31
CA THR A 30 13.35 18.44 -6.75
C THR A 30 13.32 17.14 -5.95
N ARG A 31 14.46 16.48 -5.73
CA ARG A 31 14.57 15.27 -4.89
C ARG A 31 14.15 15.54 -3.45
N ARG A 32 14.55 16.70 -2.89
CA ARG A 32 14.15 17.07 -1.52
C ARG A 32 12.64 17.32 -1.41
N LYS A 33 12.05 17.96 -2.43
CA LYS A 33 10.60 18.18 -2.49
C LYS A 33 9.88 16.84 -2.58
N GLN A 34 10.30 15.94 -3.47
CA GLN A 34 9.70 14.61 -3.60
C GLN A 34 9.81 13.82 -2.29
N ALA A 35 10.98 13.72 -1.68
CA ALA A 35 11.15 13.04 -0.39
C ALA A 35 10.25 13.61 0.73
N SER A 36 10.01 14.95 0.71
CA SER A 36 9.09 15.57 1.67
C SER A 36 7.62 15.19 1.39
N HIS A 37 7.22 15.10 0.12
CA HIS A 37 5.89 14.63 -0.26
C HIS A 37 5.68 13.16 0.09
N ASP A 38 6.68 12.30 -0.17
CA ASP A 38 6.61 10.87 0.14
C ASP A 38 6.46 10.63 1.65
N LEU A 39 7.19 11.39 2.48
CA LEU A 39 7.02 11.33 3.92
C LEU A 39 5.66 11.85 4.38
N GLN A 40 5.13 12.88 3.74
CA GLN A 40 3.79 13.39 4.05
C GLN A 40 2.72 12.35 3.70
N ALA A 41 2.79 11.74 2.51
CA ALA A 41 1.89 10.67 2.09
C ALA A 41 1.98 9.45 3.03
N LEU A 42 3.20 9.06 3.43
CA LEU A 42 3.39 8.02 4.43
C LEU A 42 2.76 8.38 5.78
N GLY A 43 2.92 9.63 6.23
CA GLY A 43 2.29 10.14 7.45
C GLY A 43 0.76 10.07 7.39
N GLU A 44 0.16 10.41 6.26
CA GLU A 44 -1.29 10.29 6.03
C GLU A 44 -1.73 8.82 6.07
N ALA A 45 -0.99 7.94 5.42
CA ALA A 45 -1.28 6.50 5.41
C ALA A 45 -1.16 5.86 6.81
N LEU A 46 -0.24 6.33 7.66
CA LEU A 46 -0.11 5.87 9.05
C LEU A 46 -1.35 6.21 9.91
N LEU A 47 -2.13 7.23 9.54
CA LEU A 47 -3.38 7.52 10.24
C LEU A 47 -4.45 6.45 10.03
N GLU A 48 -4.34 5.68 8.94
CA GLU A 48 -5.29 4.61 8.59
C GLU A 48 -4.93 3.26 9.23
N LEU A 49 -3.70 3.12 9.78
CA LEU A 49 -3.30 1.89 10.46
C LEU A 49 -3.94 1.79 11.85
N PRO A 50 -4.27 0.59 12.36
CA PRO A 50 -4.67 0.39 13.75
C PRO A 50 -3.59 0.85 14.73
N ASP A 51 -4.00 1.33 15.91
CA ASP A 51 -3.07 1.82 16.94
C ASP A 51 -2.05 0.76 17.36
N GLU A 52 -2.48 -0.51 17.45
CA GLU A 52 -1.61 -1.64 17.78
C GLU A 52 -0.52 -1.87 16.72
N GLN A 53 -0.85 -1.68 15.44
CA GLN A 53 0.15 -1.78 14.38
C GLN A 53 1.16 -0.64 14.47
N VAL A 54 0.69 0.60 14.65
CA VAL A 54 1.56 1.78 14.80
C VAL A 54 2.53 1.59 15.97
N ALA A 55 2.07 1.05 17.10
CA ALA A 55 2.90 0.79 18.28
C ALA A 55 4.05 -0.22 18.02
N ARG A 56 3.87 -1.14 17.05
CA ARG A 56 4.88 -2.16 16.69
C ARG A 56 5.92 -1.68 15.67
N LEU A 57 5.77 -0.48 15.12
CA LEU A 57 6.66 0.04 14.07
C LEU A 57 7.99 0.58 14.58
N GLY A 58 8.24 0.56 15.90
CA GLY A 58 9.48 1.08 16.50
C GLY A 58 9.65 2.60 16.33
N LEU A 59 8.56 3.33 16.10
CA LEU A 59 8.57 4.78 15.98
C LEU A 59 8.76 5.43 17.35
N SER A 60 9.32 6.65 17.37
CA SER A 60 9.45 7.40 18.62
C SER A 60 8.07 7.70 19.24
N GLU A 61 8.01 7.73 20.57
CA GLU A 61 6.79 8.05 21.32
C GLU A 61 6.15 9.35 20.84
N SER A 62 6.97 10.39 20.63
CA SER A 62 6.48 11.68 20.10
C SER A 62 5.80 11.58 18.72
N LEU A 63 6.25 10.66 17.87
CA LEU A 63 5.61 10.44 16.56
C LEU A 63 4.32 9.65 16.71
N VAL A 64 4.29 8.62 17.56
CA VAL A 64 3.08 7.85 17.89
C VAL A 64 2.00 8.76 18.47
N ASP A 65 2.35 9.61 19.44
CA ASP A 65 1.44 10.59 20.05
C ASP A 65 0.92 11.60 19.01
N ALA A 66 1.80 12.07 18.13
CA ALA A 66 1.41 13.00 17.07
C ALA A 66 0.41 12.37 16.09
N ILE A 67 0.56 11.09 15.76
CA ILE A 67 -0.37 10.31 14.93
C ILE A 67 -1.72 10.16 15.65
N ALA A 68 -1.70 9.74 16.92
CA ALA A 68 -2.91 9.58 17.73
C ALA A 68 -3.67 10.91 17.89
N ALA A 69 -2.95 12.03 18.09
CA ALA A 69 -3.56 13.36 18.14
C ALA A 69 -4.19 13.75 16.79
N ALA A 70 -3.52 13.48 15.66
CA ALA A 70 -4.03 13.80 14.33
C ALA A 70 -5.39 13.14 14.02
N ARG A 71 -5.61 11.91 14.49
CA ARG A 71 -6.87 11.17 14.30
C ARG A 71 -8.06 11.82 15.00
N ARG A 72 -7.82 12.54 16.09
CA ARG A 72 -8.85 13.22 16.89
C ARG A 72 -9.18 14.62 16.36
N ILE A 73 -8.31 15.20 15.55
CA ILE A 73 -8.47 16.56 15.04
C ILE A 73 -9.46 16.59 13.87
N ARG A 74 -10.57 17.30 14.04
CA ARG A 74 -11.58 17.51 13.00
C ARG A 74 -11.37 18.82 12.21
N ALA A 75 -10.82 19.85 12.87
CA ALA A 75 -10.64 21.16 12.25
C ALA A 75 -9.50 21.11 11.21
N HIS A 76 -9.80 21.47 9.96
CA HIS A 76 -8.90 21.36 8.82
C HIS A 76 -7.56 22.09 9.04
N GLY A 77 -7.58 23.31 9.55
CA GLY A 77 -6.36 24.09 9.83
C GLY A 77 -5.48 23.47 10.92
N ALA A 78 -6.10 22.89 11.97
CA ALA A 78 -5.37 22.19 13.03
C ALA A 78 -4.78 20.87 12.50
N ARG A 79 -5.56 20.09 11.70
CA ARG A 79 -5.07 18.87 11.06
C ARG A 79 -3.86 19.15 10.17
N ARG A 80 -3.89 20.20 9.36
CA ARG A 80 -2.75 20.60 8.52
C ARG A 80 -1.48 20.87 9.34
N ARG A 81 -1.59 21.60 10.47
CA ARG A 81 -0.46 21.85 11.36
C ARG A 81 0.06 20.57 11.99
N GLN A 82 -0.84 19.68 12.41
CA GLN A 82 -0.47 18.38 12.97
C GLN A 82 0.25 17.50 11.94
N MET A 83 -0.19 17.48 10.69
CA MET A 83 0.50 16.75 9.61
C MET A 83 1.90 17.33 9.32
N GLN A 84 2.09 18.63 9.46
CA GLN A 84 3.42 19.23 9.35
C GLN A 84 4.34 18.77 10.49
N LEU A 85 3.82 18.64 11.72
CA LEU A 85 4.56 18.09 12.86
C LEU A 85 4.93 16.63 12.61
N ILE A 86 3.99 15.79 12.18
CA ILE A 86 4.22 14.40 11.81
C ILE A 86 5.34 14.31 10.76
N GLY A 87 5.25 15.08 9.68
CA GLY A 87 6.28 15.11 8.63
C GLY A 87 7.66 15.58 9.13
N LYS A 88 7.73 16.43 10.16
CA LYS A 88 8.98 16.80 10.81
C LYS A 88 9.54 15.65 11.65
N LEU A 89 8.71 15.00 12.45
CA LEU A 89 9.11 13.87 13.31
C LEU A 89 9.53 12.67 12.48
N MET A 90 8.86 12.37 11.38
CA MET A 90 9.21 11.26 10.48
C MET A 90 10.62 11.39 9.88
N ARG A 91 11.13 12.60 9.68
CA ARG A 91 12.52 12.82 9.23
C ARG A 91 13.57 12.43 10.28
N LEU A 92 13.18 12.31 11.52
CA LEU A 92 14.05 11.95 12.67
C LEU A 92 13.91 10.48 13.07
N ASN A 93 12.99 9.74 12.42
CA ASN A 93 12.73 8.33 12.71
C ASN A 93 13.19 7.46 11.55
N ASP A 94 13.54 6.20 11.86
CA ASP A 94 13.59 5.15 10.84
C ASP A 94 12.16 4.77 10.47
N VAL A 95 11.79 5.01 9.22
CA VAL A 95 10.42 4.80 8.72
C VAL A 95 10.29 3.58 7.80
N GLU A 96 11.31 2.74 7.71
CA GLU A 96 11.29 1.59 6.79
C GLU A 96 10.22 0.56 7.18
N LEU A 97 10.08 0.24 8.47
CA LEU A 97 9.01 -0.63 8.96
C LEU A 97 7.63 -0.01 8.74
N ALA A 98 7.51 1.30 8.88
CA ALA A 98 6.27 2.03 8.60
C ALA A 98 5.90 1.96 7.11
N ARG A 99 6.86 2.10 6.20
CA ARG A 99 6.67 1.92 4.76
C ARG A 99 6.20 0.51 4.42
N ALA A 100 6.86 -0.50 4.98
CA ALA A 100 6.48 -1.90 4.77
C ALA A 100 5.05 -2.18 5.25
N ALA A 101 4.68 -1.74 6.44
CA ALA A 101 3.34 -1.94 6.99
C ALA A 101 2.25 -1.23 6.17
N VAL A 102 2.52 0.00 5.71
CA VAL A 102 1.58 0.72 4.83
C VAL A 102 1.45 0.04 3.47
N ALA A 103 2.56 -0.42 2.88
CA ALA A 103 2.53 -1.14 1.60
C ALA A 103 1.75 -2.45 1.71
N GLU A 104 1.94 -3.22 2.78
CA GLU A 104 1.19 -4.46 3.05
C GLU A 104 -0.31 -4.18 3.16
N ARG A 105 -0.71 -3.15 3.90
CA ARG A 105 -2.11 -2.74 4.02
C ARG A 105 -2.70 -2.31 2.68
N GLN A 106 -1.97 -1.55 1.87
CA GLN A 106 -2.43 -1.13 0.55
C GLN A 106 -2.62 -2.32 -0.39
N LEU A 107 -1.72 -3.32 -0.33
CA LEU A 107 -1.87 -4.57 -1.07
C LEU A 107 -3.10 -5.35 -0.60
N GLY A 108 -3.36 -5.42 0.71
CA GLY A 108 -4.57 -6.02 1.26
C GLY A 108 -5.83 -5.35 0.71
N HIS A 109 -5.93 -4.04 0.79
CA HIS A 109 -7.06 -3.28 0.23
C HIS A 109 -7.23 -3.46 -1.27
N ALA A 110 -6.13 -3.51 -2.03
CA ALA A 110 -6.19 -3.74 -3.48
C ALA A 110 -6.71 -5.14 -3.80
N ARG A 111 -6.28 -6.17 -3.06
CA ARG A 111 -6.78 -7.55 -3.19
C ARG A 111 -8.27 -7.64 -2.83
N ASP A 112 -8.68 -7.02 -1.72
CA ASP A 112 -10.09 -7.00 -1.30
C ASP A 112 -10.98 -6.30 -2.33
N SER A 113 -10.52 -5.18 -2.90
CA SER A 113 -11.23 -4.46 -3.95
C SER A 113 -11.34 -5.29 -5.23
N LEU A 114 -10.26 -5.97 -5.63
CA LEU A 114 -10.26 -6.85 -6.79
C LEU A 114 -11.24 -8.02 -6.62
N SER A 115 -11.19 -8.70 -5.46
CA SER A 115 -12.11 -9.79 -5.13
C SER A 115 -13.57 -9.31 -5.12
N LEU A 116 -13.83 -8.10 -4.61
CA LEU A 116 -15.16 -7.50 -4.65
C LEU A 116 -15.65 -7.31 -6.09
N HIS A 117 -14.84 -6.71 -6.96
CA HIS A 117 -15.18 -6.50 -8.35
C HIS A 117 -15.36 -7.81 -9.14
N GLN A 118 -14.54 -8.82 -8.84
CA GLN A 118 -14.68 -10.16 -9.44
C GLN A 118 -16.02 -10.80 -9.03
N ALA A 119 -16.37 -10.72 -7.73
CA ALA A 119 -17.64 -11.25 -7.24
C ALA A 119 -18.86 -10.52 -7.85
N GLU A 120 -18.77 -9.19 -8.03
CA GLU A 120 -19.82 -8.41 -8.70
C GLU A 120 -19.95 -8.80 -10.18
N ARG A 121 -18.86 -9.01 -10.86
CA ARG A 121 -18.83 -9.46 -12.25
C ARG A 121 -19.43 -10.86 -12.39
N TRP A 122 -19.00 -11.83 -11.59
CA TRP A 122 -19.56 -13.17 -11.58
C TRP A 122 -21.08 -13.14 -11.31
N ARG A 123 -21.52 -12.34 -10.36
CA ARG A 123 -22.95 -12.20 -10.07
C ARG A 123 -23.72 -11.68 -11.28
N ALA A 124 -23.19 -10.68 -11.98
CA ALA A 124 -23.83 -10.14 -13.18
C ALA A 124 -23.90 -11.19 -14.29
N GLU A 125 -22.81 -11.92 -14.54
CA GLU A 125 -22.75 -12.98 -15.55
C GLU A 125 -23.70 -14.15 -15.22
N LEU A 126 -23.71 -14.62 -13.96
CA LEU A 126 -24.59 -15.70 -13.51
C LEU A 126 -26.09 -15.38 -13.63
N ILE A 127 -26.45 -14.11 -13.52
CA ILE A 127 -27.84 -13.66 -13.73
C ILE A 127 -28.16 -13.54 -15.22
N ALA A 128 -27.23 -13.03 -16.04
CA ALA A 128 -27.48 -12.70 -17.43
C ALA A 128 -27.28 -13.88 -18.40
N GLU A 129 -26.33 -14.78 -18.11
CA GLU A 129 -25.87 -15.79 -19.08
C GLU A 129 -26.13 -17.22 -18.57
N ASP A 130 -26.57 -18.11 -19.46
CA ASP A 130 -26.94 -19.49 -19.09
C ASP A 130 -25.69 -20.37 -18.85
N ASP A 131 -24.63 -20.14 -19.61
CA ASP A 131 -23.37 -20.88 -19.48
C ASP A 131 -22.47 -20.42 -18.32
N ALA A 132 -22.76 -19.26 -17.73
CA ALA A 132 -21.97 -18.70 -16.62
C ALA A 132 -21.86 -19.66 -15.43
N THR A 133 -22.91 -20.47 -15.15
CA THR A 133 -22.86 -21.46 -14.08
C THR A 133 -21.79 -22.55 -14.35
N THR A 134 -21.63 -22.97 -15.61
CA THR A 134 -20.61 -23.94 -16.00
C THR A 134 -19.21 -23.33 -15.91
N ARG A 135 -19.04 -22.10 -16.35
CA ARG A 135 -17.77 -21.35 -16.25
C ARG A 135 -17.36 -21.16 -14.80
N PHE A 136 -18.30 -20.78 -13.94
CA PHE A 136 -18.05 -20.64 -12.50
C PHE A 136 -17.61 -21.96 -11.86
N ALA A 137 -18.28 -23.08 -12.21
CA ALA A 137 -17.92 -24.41 -11.75
C ALA A 137 -16.51 -24.84 -12.17
N THR A 138 -16.09 -24.47 -13.37
CA THR A 138 -14.76 -24.76 -13.87
C THR A 138 -13.70 -23.93 -13.12
N ALA A 139 -13.99 -22.68 -12.82
CA ALA A 139 -13.12 -21.78 -12.10
C ALA A 139 -13.02 -22.15 -10.59
N HIS A 140 -14.11 -22.69 -10.01
CA HIS A 140 -14.22 -23.04 -8.61
C HIS A 140 -14.69 -24.51 -8.43
N PRO A 141 -13.80 -25.50 -8.58
CA PRO A 141 -14.18 -26.93 -8.55
C PRO A 141 -14.77 -27.41 -7.21
N GLY A 142 -14.52 -26.68 -6.11
CA GLY A 142 -15.08 -26.98 -4.78
C GLY A 142 -16.48 -26.41 -4.52
N ALA A 143 -17.06 -25.66 -5.48
CA ALA A 143 -18.35 -25.01 -5.30
C ALA A 143 -19.52 -26.02 -5.37
N ASP A 144 -20.49 -25.89 -4.45
CA ASP A 144 -21.74 -26.64 -4.51
C ASP A 144 -22.62 -26.13 -5.65
N LEU A 145 -22.55 -26.83 -6.79
CA LEU A 145 -23.28 -26.47 -8.01
C LEU A 145 -24.78 -26.59 -7.88
N GLN A 146 -25.28 -27.48 -7.04
CA GLN A 146 -26.72 -27.62 -6.83
C GLN A 146 -27.26 -26.39 -6.08
N ARG A 147 -26.56 -26.00 -5.02
CA ARG A 147 -26.86 -24.79 -4.28
C ARG A 147 -26.75 -23.55 -5.16
N LEU A 148 -25.66 -23.43 -5.96
CA LEU A 148 -25.47 -22.31 -6.89
C LEU A 148 -26.64 -22.19 -7.89
N ARG A 149 -27.01 -23.29 -8.54
CA ARG A 149 -28.12 -23.31 -9.51
C ARG A 149 -29.46 -22.88 -8.87
N ALA A 150 -29.72 -23.27 -7.63
CA ALA A 150 -30.92 -22.88 -6.91
C ALA A 150 -30.93 -21.37 -6.62
N ILE A 151 -29.80 -20.82 -6.14
CA ILE A 151 -29.66 -19.40 -5.85
C ILE A 151 -29.78 -18.57 -7.14
N VAL A 152 -29.10 -18.97 -8.22
CA VAL A 152 -29.16 -18.28 -9.52
C VAL A 152 -30.59 -18.23 -10.07
N ARG A 153 -31.33 -19.35 -10.02
CA ARG A 153 -32.75 -19.35 -10.45
C ARG A 153 -33.59 -18.35 -9.68
N ASN A 154 -33.41 -18.29 -8.36
CA ASN A 154 -34.13 -17.35 -7.53
C ASN A 154 -33.73 -15.90 -7.83
N ALA A 155 -32.43 -15.63 -8.00
CA ALA A 155 -31.92 -14.30 -8.32
C ALA A 155 -32.43 -13.83 -9.71
N ARG A 156 -32.47 -14.71 -10.72
CA ARG A 156 -33.04 -14.42 -12.05
C ARG A 156 -34.54 -14.12 -11.96
N LYS A 157 -35.29 -14.89 -11.16
CA LYS A 157 -36.71 -14.66 -10.96
C LYS A 157 -36.95 -13.31 -10.28
N ASP A 158 -36.19 -12.96 -9.27
CA ASP A 158 -36.28 -11.67 -8.58
C ASP A 158 -35.94 -10.51 -9.54
N ALA A 159 -34.90 -10.66 -10.38
CA ALA A 159 -34.50 -9.67 -11.36
C ALA A 159 -35.56 -9.46 -12.49
N ALA A 160 -36.30 -10.50 -12.84
CA ALA A 160 -37.35 -10.42 -13.85
C ALA A 160 -38.65 -9.79 -13.34
N SER A 161 -38.95 -9.96 -12.03
CA SER A 161 -40.22 -9.49 -11.44
C SER A 161 -40.20 -7.99 -11.09
N VAL A 162 -39.09 -7.44 -10.66
CA VAL A 162 -38.97 -6.01 -10.34
C VAL A 162 -37.56 -5.52 -10.63
N PRO A 163 -37.30 -4.81 -11.72
CA PRO A 163 -35.97 -4.30 -12.11
C PRO A 163 -35.30 -3.43 -11.02
N GLU A 164 -36.09 -2.80 -10.16
CA GLU A 164 -35.63 -1.95 -9.05
C GLU A 164 -35.18 -2.77 -7.83
N GLN A 165 -35.57 -4.04 -7.71
CA GLN A 165 -35.19 -4.94 -6.60
C GLN A 165 -33.92 -5.74 -6.86
N ARG A 166 -32.95 -5.19 -7.56
CA ARG A 166 -31.59 -5.77 -7.65
C ARG A 166 -30.86 -5.89 -6.30
N SER A 167 -31.56 -5.59 -5.20
CA SER A 167 -31.12 -5.76 -3.82
C SER A 167 -31.87 -6.87 -3.06
N GLY A 168 -32.59 -7.73 -3.77
CA GLY A 168 -33.37 -8.85 -3.20
C GLY A 168 -32.52 -9.82 -2.38
N ARG A 169 -33.19 -10.66 -1.58
CA ARG A 169 -32.51 -11.66 -0.73
C ARG A 169 -31.65 -12.60 -1.57
N ALA A 170 -32.18 -13.13 -2.66
CA ALA A 170 -31.45 -14.06 -3.53
C ALA A 170 -30.25 -13.39 -4.20
N TYR A 171 -30.34 -12.10 -4.53
CA TYR A 171 -29.24 -11.32 -5.10
C TYR A 171 -28.06 -11.17 -4.12
N ARG A 172 -28.36 -10.96 -2.83
CA ARG A 172 -27.35 -10.91 -1.75
C ARG A 172 -26.77 -12.29 -1.45
N GLU A 173 -27.62 -13.31 -1.42
CA GLU A 173 -27.21 -14.69 -1.18
C GLU A 173 -26.26 -15.19 -2.27
N LEU A 174 -26.55 -14.86 -3.55
CA LEU A 174 -25.66 -15.15 -4.67
C LEU A 174 -24.30 -14.48 -4.50
N PHE A 175 -24.29 -13.23 -4.10
CA PHE A 175 -23.04 -12.48 -3.88
C PHE A 175 -22.20 -13.09 -2.74
N GLN A 176 -22.85 -13.47 -1.64
CA GLN A 176 -22.14 -14.12 -0.51
C GLN A 176 -21.58 -15.49 -0.93
N PHE A 177 -22.35 -16.28 -1.65
CA PHE A 177 -21.91 -17.58 -2.18
C PHE A 177 -20.64 -17.43 -3.07
N ILE A 178 -20.65 -16.45 -3.97
CA ILE A 178 -19.51 -16.18 -4.84
C ILE A 178 -18.28 -15.77 -4.00
N ARG A 179 -18.47 -14.87 -3.04
CA ARG A 179 -17.38 -14.39 -2.20
C ARG A 179 -16.73 -15.50 -1.35
N GLU A 180 -17.51 -16.44 -0.84
CA GLU A 180 -17.00 -17.60 -0.11
C GLU A 180 -16.00 -18.40 -0.96
N HIS A 181 -16.24 -18.54 -2.27
CA HIS A 181 -15.40 -19.33 -3.17
C HIS A 181 -14.26 -18.53 -3.83
N GLU A 182 -14.38 -17.20 -3.95
CA GLU A 182 -13.29 -16.32 -4.40
C GLU A 182 -12.18 -16.15 -3.34
N SER A 183 -12.50 -16.39 -2.05
CA SER A 183 -11.54 -16.26 -0.95
C SER A 183 -10.67 -17.51 -0.75
N ASP A 184 -11.08 -18.65 -1.32
CA ASP A 184 -10.42 -19.96 -1.16
C ASP A 184 -9.41 -20.29 -2.27
N GLY A 185 -9.17 -19.40 -3.23
CA GLY A 185 -8.23 -19.54 -4.35
C GLY A 185 -7.09 -18.55 -4.26
#